data_eb6ca028abfb9423de5136c232b8025a
#
_entry.id   eb6ca028abfb9423de5136c232b8025a
#
_cell.length_a   1.000
_cell.length_b   1.000
_cell.length_c   1.000
_cell.angle_alpha   90.00
_cell.angle_beta   90.00
_cell.angle_gamma   90.00
#
_symmetry.space_group_name_H-M   'P 1'
#
loop_
_entity.id
_entity.type
_entity.pdbx_description
1 polymer ?
#
loop_
_entity_poly.entity_id
_entity_poly.type
_entity_poly.pdbx_seq_one_letter_code
_entity_poly.pdbx_strand_id
1 'polypeptide(L)'
;MNNEGIEALRVDFGRGKWNRDEWINVKSSRWEYVKDFVQEDDHILNPCPDLPDEEIYANHVTDIYTSMVYGKKFEAKAKISSVMSFDHLMAPLIVIAPRLGEDDKGRPEFREHHAIVLYNEGINVWHYVFEDGKAKWHLAAFLRAPFEAKRKYDLEITLEKRRGQVQMDIYCGGHHFGYQDESLPESFYAGITACEGRNRFYDFRVRTGLPALDPAADGEH
;
A
#
# COMPACT_ATOMS: atom_id res chain seq x y z
N MET A 1 23.71 18.74 -4.33
CA MET A 1 22.37 19.30 -4.05
C MET A 1 21.45 18.09 -3.89
N ASN A 2 20.82 17.93 -2.72
CA ASN A 2 19.95 16.76 -2.47
C ASN A 2 18.71 16.83 -3.36
N ASN A 3 18.66 15.99 -4.34
CA ASN A 3 17.61 15.90 -5.35
C ASN A 3 16.46 14.98 -4.86
N GLU A 4 15.88 15.28 -3.68
CA GLU A 4 14.93 14.39 -3.01
C GLU A 4 13.47 14.54 -3.46
N GLY A 5 13.21 15.27 -4.55
CA GLY A 5 11.84 15.60 -4.98
C GLY A 5 11.14 16.60 -4.05
N ILE A 6 9.92 16.97 -4.40
CA ILE A 6 9.07 17.89 -3.62
C ILE A 6 8.12 17.04 -2.78
N GLU A 7 8.03 17.30 -1.47
CA GLU A 7 7.03 16.68 -0.61
C GLU A 7 5.62 17.15 -1.04
N ALA A 8 4.84 16.24 -1.61
CA ALA A 8 3.48 16.49 -2.06
C ALA A 8 2.43 16.17 -0.99
N LEU A 9 2.75 15.22 -0.12
CA LEU A 9 1.91 14.82 1.01
C LEU A 9 2.78 14.27 2.14
N ARG A 10 2.47 14.70 3.37
CA ARG A 10 3.01 14.10 4.59
C ARG A 10 1.90 14.02 5.63
N VAL A 11 1.64 12.82 6.10
CA VAL A 11 0.62 12.54 7.11
C VAL A 11 1.27 11.79 8.26
N ASP A 12 1.09 12.31 9.48
CA ASP A 12 1.40 11.61 10.74
C ASP A 12 0.08 11.11 11.29
N PHE A 13 -0.11 9.80 11.37
CA PHE A 13 -1.36 9.19 11.85
C PHE A 13 -1.54 9.24 13.37
N GLY A 14 -0.73 9.99 14.10
CA GLY A 14 -0.96 10.29 15.51
C GLY A 14 -2.27 11.05 15.73
N ARG A 15 -2.86 10.85 16.89
CA ARG A 15 -4.16 11.43 17.27
C ARG A 15 -4.16 12.96 17.11
N GLY A 16 -5.11 13.47 16.31
CA GLY A 16 -5.28 14.91 16.06
C GLY A 16 -4.24 15.54 15.13
N LYS A 17 -3.39 14.72 14.47
CA LYS A 17 -2.34 15.22 13.58
C LYS A 17 -2.66 15.10 12.09
N TRP A 18 -3.77 14.48 11.73
CA TRP A 18 -4.18 14.29 10.35
C TRP A 18 -5.67 14.57 10.16
N ASN A 19 -6.05 14.86 8.91
CA ASN A 19 -7.42 15.16 8.52
C ASN A 19 -8.03 13.94 7.81
N ARG A 20 -8.99 13.30 8.45
CA ARG A 20 -9.70 12.14 7.91
C ARG A 20 -10.49 12.46 6.63
N ASP A 21 -10.99 13.68 6.50
CA ASP A 21 -11.84 14.11 5.38
C ASP A 21 -11.06 14.22 4.06
N GLU A 22 -9.72 14.19 4.11
CA GLU A 22 -8.87 14.15 2.92
C GLU A 22 -8.72 12.74 2.33
N TRP A 23 -9.29 11.72 3.00
CA TRP A 23 -9.16 10.33 2.63
C TRP A 23 -10.50 9.73 2.22
N ILE A 24 -10.46 8.87 1.20
CA ILE A 24 -11.59 8.13 0.69
C ILE A 24 -11.48 6.69 1.18
N ASN A 25 -12.47 6.20 1.91
CA ASN A 25 -12.60 4.78 2.20
C ASN A 25 -12.93 4.05 0.91
N VAL A 26 -12.21 2.97 0.62
CA VAL A 26 -12.39 2.23 -0.63
C VAL A 26 -12.64 0.76 -0.32
N LYS A 27 -13.73 0.23 -0.87
CA LYS A 27 -14.06 -1.17 -0.79
C LYS A 27 -13.20 -1.99 -1.76
N SER A 28 -12.80 -3.17 -1.34
CA SER A 28 -12.29 -4.19 -2.26
C SER A 28 -13.45 -4.96 -2.87
N SER A 29 -13.41 -5.24 -4.16
CA SER A 29 -14.37 -6.13 -4.82
C SER A 29 -14.26 -7.59 -4.39
N ARG A 30 -13.18 -7.96 -3.72
CA ARG A 30 -12.92 -9.31 -3.20
C ARG A 30 -13.37 -9.48 -1.74
N TRP A 31 -13.25 -8.43 -0.93
CA TRP A 31 -13.42 -8.51 0.52
C TRP A 31 -14.60 -7.65 0.97
N GLU A 32 -15.40 -8.16 1.90
CA GLU A 32 -16.36 -7.30 2.56
C GLU A 32 -15.64 -6.21 3.35
N TYR A 33 -16.08 -4.97 3.15
CA TYR A 33 -15.58 -3.85 3.94
C TYR A 33 -16.15 -3.96 5.36
N VAL A 34 -15.28 -3.99 6.35
CA VAL A 34 -15.70 -4.25 7.73
C VAL A 34 -15.92 -2.95 8.50
N LYS A 35 -14.92 -2.10 8.59
CA LYS A 35 -14.96 -0.86 9.40
C LYS A 35 -13.86 0.10 8.97
N ASP A 36 -13.96 1.34 9.48
CA ASP A 36 -12.90 2.34 9.40
C ASP A 36 -11.68 1.95 10.25
N PHE A 37 -10.53 2.56 9.95
CA PHE A 37 -9.37 2.48 10.82
C PHE A 37 -9.68 3.05 12.20
N VAL A 38 -9.19 2.38 13.22
CA VAL A 38 -9.26 2.81 14.62
C VAL A 38 -8.08 3.72 14.92
N GLN A 39 -8.34 4.86 15.55
CA GLN A 39 -7.32 5.81 15.96
C GLN A 39 -6.74 5.44 17.33
N GLU A 40 -5.44 5.25 17.37
CA GLU A 40 -4.65 5.18 18.60
C GLU A 40 -3.83 6.47 18.82
N ASP A 41 -3.00 6.54 19.86
CA ASP A 41 -2.30 7.79 20.18
C ASP A 41 -1.25 8.17 19.13
N ASP A 42 -0.46 7.22 18.63
CA ASP A 42 0.63 7.44 17.67
C ASP A 42 0.44 6.79 16.29
N HIS A 43 -0.71 6.12 16.07
CA HIS A 43 -0.96 5.39 14.82
C HIS A 43 -2.45 5.15 14.58
N ILE A 44 -2.77 4.58 13.43
CA ILE A 44 -4.07 3.97 13.14
C ILE A 44 -3.89 2.47 12.90
N LEU A 45 -4.92 1.69 13.20
CA LEU A 45 -4.93 0.26 12.96
C LEU A 45 -6.29 -0.21 12.42
N ASN A 46 -6.31 -1.37 11.78
CA ASN A 46 -7.57 -2.02 11.43
C ASN A 46 -8.26 -2.59 12.69
N PRO A 47 -9.59 -2.75 12.67
CA PRO A 47 -10.36 -3.19 13.83
C PRO A 47 -10.23 -4.69 14.14
N CYS A 48 -9.08 -5.29 13.85
CA CYS A 48 -8.78 -6.67 14.19
C CYS A 48 -8.63 -6.82 15.72
N PRO A 49 -9.37 -7.71 16.35
CA PRO A 49 -9.24 -7.96 17.78
C PRO A 49 -7.85 -8.49 18.15
N ASP A 50 -7.45 -8.23 19.40
CA ASP A 50 -6.20 -8.76 19.95
C ASP A 50 -6.44 -10.18 20.47
N LEU A 51 -6.33 -11.14 19.58
CA LEU A 51 -6.52 -12.55 19.85
C LEU A 51 -5.24 -13.32 19.50
N PRO A 52 -5.02 -14.48 20.13
CA PRO A 52 -3.99 -15.42 19.69
C PRO A 52 -4.18 -15.83 18.22
N ASP A 53 -3.09 -16.13 17.53
CA ASP A 53 -3.10 -16.50 16.11
C ASP A 53 -4.08 -17.62 15.79
N GLU A 54 -4.12 -18.65 16.62
CA GLU A 54 -5.02 -19.78 16.46
C GLU A 54 -6.50 -19.38 16.47
N GLU A 55 -6.86 -18.41 17.35
CA GLU A 55 -8.21 -17.89 17.42
C GLU A 55 -8.55 -16.97 16.23
N ILE A 56 -7.57 -16.18 15.76
CA ILE A 56 -7.74 -15.34 14.56
C ILE A 56 -8.06 -16.23 13.36
N TYR A 57 -7.32 -17.29 13.15
CA TYR A 57 -7.57 -18.23 12.05
C TYR A 57 -8.90 -19.00 12.20
N ALA A 58 -9.18 -19.50 13.40
CA ALA A 58 -10.40 -20.28 13.65
C ALA A 58 -11.69 -19.48 13.46
N ASN A 59 -11.66 -18.17 13.74
CA ASN A 59 -12.82 -17.27 13.65
C ASN A 59 -12.91 -16.51 12.31
N HIS A 60 -12.11 -16.85 11.31
CA HIS A 60 -12.04 -16.13 10.02
C HIS A 60 -11.76 -14.62 10.15
N VAL A 61 -11.13 -14.20 11.25
CA VAL A 61 -10.78 -12.79 11.49
C VAL A 61 -9.68 -12.30 10.52
N THR A 62 -9.07 -13.25 9.81
CA THR A 62 -8.12 -12.97 8.73
C THR A 62 -8.76 -12.26 7.53
N ASP A 63 -10.08 -12.31 7.39
CA ASP A 63 -10.82 -11.71 6.27
C ASP A 63 -11.20 -10.24 6.52
N ILE A 64 -10.64 -9.61 7.56
CA ILE A 64 -10.85 -8.19 7.85
C ILE A 64 -10.09 -7.34 6.85
N TYR A 65 -10.84 -6.51 6.13
CA TYR A 65 -10.29 -5.60 5.12
C TYR A 65 -10.69 -4.16 5.44
N THR A 66 -9.69 -3.30 5.61
CA THR A 66 -9.88 -1.86 5.85
C THR A 66 -8.94 -1.09 4.93
N SER A 67 -9.48 -0.22 4.10
CA SER A 67 -8.70 0.48 3.08
C SER A 67 -9.11 1.93 2.93
N MET A 68 -8.14 2.80 2.72
CA MET A 68 -8.35 4.18 2.32
C MET A 68 -7.25 4.66 1.39
N VAL A 69 -7.61 5.58 0.50
CA VAL A 69 -6.66 6.29 -0.36
C VAL A 69 -6.77 7.80 -0.13
N TYR A 70 -5.69 8.53 -0.39
CA TYR A 70 -5.74 9.99 -0.39
C TYR A 70 -6.64 10.50 -1.52
N GLY A 71 -7.45 11.53 -1.24
CA GLY A 71 -8.52 12.00 -2.14
C GLY A 71 -8.07 12.66 -3.45
N LYS A 72 -6.76 12.72 -3.70
CA LYS A 72 -6.18 13.28 -4.93
C LYS A 72 -5.25 12.27 -5.59
N LYS A 73 -5.16 12.32 -6.91
CA LYS A 73 -4.20 11.52 -7.67
C LYS A 73 -2.80 12.12 -7.62
N PHE A 74 -1.83 11.24 -7.79
CA PHE A 74 -0.42 11.55 -8.01
C PHE A 74 -0.02 11.07 -9.41
N GLU A 75 1.06 11.65 -9.94
CA GLU A 75 1.65 11.24 -11.23
C GLU A 75 2.91 10.40 -11.00
N ALA A 76 3.23 9.49 -11.89
CA ALA A 76 4.50 8.75 -11.93
C ALA A 76 5.69 9.75 -11.95
N LYS A 77 6.82 9.36 -11.38
CA LYS A 77 7.89 10.11 -10.72
C LYS A 77 7.52 10.46 -9.29
N ALA A 78 6.95 9.50 -8.60
CA ALA A 78 6.55 9.64 -7.20
C ALA A 78 7.24 8.56 -6.34
N LYS A 79 7.59 8.96 -5.13
CA LYS A 79 8.02 8.09 -4.05
C LYS A 79 6.91 8.08 -2.99
N ILE A 80 6.39 6.91 -2.70
CA ILE A 80 5.34 6.68 -1.71
C ILE A 80 5.96 5.87 -0.59
N SER A 81 5.73 6.25 0.66
CA SER A 81 6.19 5.43 1.78
C SER A 81 5.27 5.51 2.98
N SER A 82 5.34 4.48 3.81
CA SER A 82 4.61 4.40 5.07
C SER A 82 5.40 3.59 6.08
N VAL A 83 5.53 4.12 7.29
CA VAL A 83 5.99 3.35 8.43
C VAL A 83 4.82 2.52 8.95
N MET A 84 5.02 1.21 8.98
CA MET A 84 3.99 0.24 9.34
C MET A 84 4.52 -0.90 10.18
N SER A 85 3.65 -1.60 10.88
CA SER A 85 3.96 -2.84 11.58
C SER A 85 2.75 -3.78 11.54
N PHE A 86 3.00 -5.06 11.75
CA PHE A 86 1.98 -6.08 11.82
C PHE A 86 2.18 -6.95 13.05
N ASP A 87 1.09 -7.50 13.57
CA ASP A 87 1.14 -8.58 14.54
C ASP A 87 0.91 -9.90 13.79
N HIS A 88 1.46 -10.97 14.33
CA HIS A 88 1.30 -12.32 13.78
C HIS A 88 1.91 -12.47 12.37
N LEU A 89 1.15 -12.91 11.39
CA LEU A 89 1.67 -13.33 10.10
C LEU A 89 1.46 -12.34 8.96
N MET A 90 0.60 -11.31 9.11
CA MET A 90 0.11 -10.56 7.93
C MET A 90 -0.38 -9.15 8.26
N ALA A 91 -0.69 -8.32 7.36
CA ALA A 91 -0.29 -7.82 6.07
C ALA A 91 -0.73 -6.38 5.94
N PRO A 92 0.05 -5.39 6.46
CA PRO A 92 -0.12 -4.01 6.04
C PRO A 92 0.35 -3.87 4.61
N LEU A 93 -0.32 -3.00 3.85
CA LEU A 93 0.05 -2.79 2.46
C LEU A 93 -0.15 -1.34 2.02
N ILE A 94 0.65 -0.93 1.05
CA ILE A 94 0.41 0.26 0.25
C ILE A 94 -0.37 -0.14 -0.99
N VAL A 95 -1.38 0.65 -1.34
CA VAL A 95 -2.16 0.46 -2.57
C VAL A 95 -1.91 1.59 -3.55
N ILE A 96 -1.89 1.22 -4.83
CA ILE A 96 -1.75 2.14 -5.97
C ILE A 96 -2.87 1.79 -6.95
N ALA A 97 -3.80 2.71 -7.18
CA ALA A 97 -4.97 2.47 -8.01
C ALA A 97 -5.11 3.52 -9.11
N PRO A 98 -5.16 3.12 -10.39
CA PRO A 98 -5.34 4.07 -11.50
C PRO A 98 -6.71 4.75 -11.45
N ARG A 99 -7.73 4.06 -10.96
CA ARG A 99 -9.11 4.55 -10.90
C ARG A 99 -9.90 3.88 -9.78
N LEU A 100 -10.86 4.62 -9.25
CA LEU A 100 -11.90 4.11 -8.38
C LEU A 100 -13.21 4.01 -9.17
N GLY A 101 -14.08 3.11 -8.79
CA GLY A 101 -15.45 3.01 -9.21
C GLY A 101 -16.38 3.07 -8.01
N GLU A 102 -17.61 2.64 -8.21
CA GLU A 102 -18.62 2.54 -7.17
C GLU A 102 -19.23 1.14 -7.18
N ASP A 103 -19.55 0.61 -6.00
CA ASP A 103 -20.31 -0.61 -5.88
C ASP A 103 -21.83 -0.36 -6.12
N ASP A 104 -22.63 -1.39 -5.97
CA ASP A 104 -24.09 -1.33 -6.11
C ASP A 104 -24.81 -0.41 -5.11
N LYS A 105 -24.11 0.02 -4.06
CA LYS A 105 -24.59 0.95 -3.02
C LYS A 105 -24.00 2.36 -3.16
N GLY A 106 -23.28 2.63 -4.25
CA GLY A 106 -22.61 3.92 -4.49
C GLY A 106 -21.39 4.16 -3.61
N ARG A 107 -20.80 3.11 -3.00
CA ARG A 107 -19.59 3.24 -2.19
C ARG A 107 -18.35 3.14 -3.09
N PRO A 108 -17.29 3.94 -2.84
CA PRO A 108 -16.04 3.84 -3.57
C PRO A 108 -15.48 2.41 -3.55
N GLU A 109 -15.11 1.89 -4.72
CA GLU A 109 -14.60 0.53 -4.89
C GLU A 109 -13.41 0.52 -5.84
N PHE A 110 -12.38 -0.29 -5.54
CA PHE A 110 -11.28 -0.51 -6.46
C PHE A 110 -11.76 -1.25 -7.71
N ARG A 111 -11.50 -0.69 -8.90
CA ARG A 111 -11.69 -1.37 -10.19
C ARG A 111 -10.40 -2.06 -10.65
N GLU A 112 -9.29 -1.45 -10.30
CA GLU A 112 -7.96 -1.97 -10.57
C GLU A 112 -6.99 -1.37 -9.55
N HIS A 113 -6.10 -2.19 -9.00
CA HIS A 113 -5.05 -1.71 -8.12
C HIS A 113 -3.89 -2.69 -7.99
N HIS A 114 -2.73 -2.15 -7.66
CA HIS A 114 -1.60 -2.91 -7.15
C HIS A 114 -1.58 -2.81 -5.63
N ALA A 115 -1.41 -3.94 -4.96
CA ALA A 115 -1.25 -4.05 -3.52
C ALA A 115 0.16 -4.52 -3.19
N ILE A 116 0.94 -3.68 -2.54
CA ILE A 116 2.31 -3.98 -2.12
C ILE A 116 2.26 -4.35 -0.64
N VAL A 117 2.35 -5.64 -0.38
CA VAL A 117 2.04 -6.28 0.90
C VAL A 117 3.33 -6.60 1.64
N LEU A 118 3.49 -6.07 2.84
CA LEU A 118 4.54 -6.48 3.76
C LEU A 118 4.00 -7.60 4.66
N TYR A 119 4.74 -8.70 4.81
CA TYR A 119 4.39 -9.80 5.69
C TYR A 119 5.65 -10.50 6.25
N ASN A 120 5.49 -11.45 7.15
CA ASN A 120 6.61 -12.07 7.86
C ASN A 120 7.64 -12.80 6.98
N GLU A 121 7.24 -13.29 5.79
CA GLU A 121 8.12 -14.02 4.87
C GLU A 121 8.57 -13.20 3.67
N GLY A 122 8.15 -11.91 3.56
CA GLY A 122 8.58 -11.10 2.43
C GLY A 122 7.73 -9.91 2.10
N ILE A 123 7.81 -9.55 0.82
CA ILE A 123 7.01 -8.51 0.18
C ILE A 123 6.39 -9.09 -1.09
N ASN A 124 5.09 -8.97 -1.21
CA ASN A 124 4.34 -9.37 -2.39
C ASN A 124 3.79 -8.15 -3.13
N VAL A 125 3.79 -8.20 -4.44
CA VAL A 125 3.03 -7.29 -5.30
C VAL A 125 1.91 -8.07 -5.94
N TRP A 126 0.68 -7.74 -5.56
CA TRP A 126 -0.51 -8.30 -6.16
C TRP A 126 -1.13 -7.30 -7.12
N HIS A 127 -1.56 -7.76 -8.29
CA HIS A 127 -2.38 -6.99 -9.21
C HIS A 127 -3.81 -7.52 -9.20
N TYR A 128 -4.75 -6.62 -8.95
CA TYR A 128 -6.19 -6.89 -8.88
C TYR A 128 -6.90 -6.11 -9.97
N VAL A 129 -7.82 -6.80 -10.67
CA VAL A 129 -8.71 -6.19 -11.65
C VAL A 129 -10.13 -6.69 -11.39
N PHE A 130 -11.09 -5.78 -11.41
CA PHE A 130 -12.51 -6.10 -11.30
C PHE A 130 -13.21 -5.83 -12.63
N GLU A 131 -13.55 -6.92 -13.32
CA GLU A 131 -14.18 -6.89 -14.64
C GLU A 131 -15.37 -7.87 -14.67
N ASP A 132 -16.46 -7.47 -15.35
CA ASP A 132 -17.65 -8.29 -15.55
C ASP A 132 -18.23 -8.87 -14.25
N GLY A 133 -18.21 -8.07 -13.17
CA GLY A 133 -18.69 -8.49 -11.85
C GLY A 133 -17.81 -9.51 -11.14
N LYS A 134 -16.57 -9.72 -11.60
CA LYS A 134 -15.64 -10.68 -11.01
C LYS A 134 -14.30 -10.03 -10.66
N ALA A 135 -13.81 -10.33 -9.47
CA ALA A 135 -12.46 -10.00 -9.09
C ALA A 135 -11.47 -11.03 -9.68
N LYS A 136 -10.47 -10.54 -10.38
CA LYS A 136 -9.32 -11.32 -10.87
C LYS A 136 -8.08 -10.79 -10.18
N TRP A 137 -7.18 -11.66 -9.76
CA TRP A 137 -5.92 -11.25 -9.15
C TRP A 137 -4.82 -12.26 -9.42
N HIS A 138 -3.59 -11.76 -9.47
CA HIS A 138 -2.41 -12.59 -9.56
C HIS A 138 -1.25 -11.99 -8.78
N LEU A 139 -0.34 -12.83 -8.34
CA LEU A 139 0.93 -12.42 -7.74
C LEU A 139 1.84 -11.97 -8.88
N ALA A 140 2.06 -10.66 -8.97
CA ALA A 140 2.80 -10.03 -10.04
C ALA A 140 4.32 -10.08 -9.81
N ALA A 141 4.73 -9.84 -8.56
CA ALA A 141 6.12 -9.96 -8.13
C ALA A 141 6.21 -10.30 -6.64
N PHE A 142 7.34 -10.84 -6.21
CA PHE A 142 7.60 -11.09 -4.80
C PHE A 142 9.09 -11.07 -4.48
N LEU A 143 9.39 -10.73 -3.23
CA LEU A 143 10.69 -10.89 -2.62
C LEU A 143 10.54 -11.72 -1.34
N ARG A 144 11.30 -12.79 -1.18
CA ARG A 144 11.38 -13.54 0.09
C ARG A 144 12.46 -12.95 0.98
N ALA A 145 12.05 -12.48 2.14
CA ALA A 145 12.92 -11.96 3.17
C ALA A 145 12.19 -12.03 4.53
N PRO A 146 12.88 -12.32 5.64
CA PRO A 146 12.25 -12.37 6.95
C PRO A 146 11.95 -10.96 7.47
N PHE A 147 10.71 -10.73 7.91
CA PHE A 147 10.28 -9.54 8.63
C PHE A 147 9.65 -9.96 9.97
N GLU A 148 10.08 -9.29 11.03
CA GLU A 148 9.64 -9.61 12.39
C GLU A 148 8.30 -8.94 12.71
N ALA A 149 7.37 -9.70 13.29
CA ALA A 149 6.13 -9.14 13.83
C ALA A 149 6.42 -8.10 14.93
N LYS A 150 5.53 -7.09 15.03
CA LYS A 150 5.59 -5.98 16.00
C LYS A 150 6.76 -5.01 15.82
N ARG A 151 7.60 -5.20 14.81
CA ARG A 151 8.66 -4.29 14.42
C ARG A 151 8.15 -3.26 13.41
N LYS A 152 8.57 -2.00 13.54
CA LYS A 152 8.27 -0.93 12.56
C LYS A 152 9.19 -1.06 11.35
N TYR A 153 8.59 -0.99 10.16
CA TYR A 153 9.29 -0.98 8.88
C TYR A 153 8.82 0.22 8.06
N ASP A 154 9.74 0.87 7.39
CA ASP A 154 9.43 1.87 6.37
C ASP A 154 9.38 1.15 5.02
N LEU A 155 8.17 0.93 4.49
CA LEU A 155 7.96 0.41 3.15
C LEU A 155 7.94 1.58 2.18
N GLU A 156 8.85 1.60 1.24
CA GLU A 156 9.02 2.64 0.25
C GLU A 156 8.82 2.09 -1.17
N ILE A 157 8.11 2.83 -1.98
CA ILE A 157 7.81 2.50 -3.37
C ILE A 157 8.14 3.72 -4.22
N THR A 158 8.98 3.54 -5.24
CA THR A 158 9.22 4.57 -6.25
C THR A 158 8.56 4.15 -7.56
N LEU A 159 7.74 5.03 -8.13
CA LEU A 159 7.19 4.86 -9.47
C LEU A 159 7.86 5.85 -10.41
N GLU A 160 8.51 5.33 -11.43
CA GLU A 160 9.22 6.14 -12.40
C GLU A 160 8.98 5.65 -13.82
N LYS A 161 8.85 6.56 -14.78
CA LYS A 161 8.75 6.21 -16.20
C LYS A 161 10.15 6.02 -16.77
N ARG A 162 10.47 4.78 -17.19
CA ARG A 162 11.72 4.43 -17.86
C ARG A 162 11.42 3.84 -19.24
N ARG A 163 12.06 4.37 -20.27
CA ARG A 163 11.90 3.88 -21.66
C ARG A 163 10.44 3.77 -22.13
N GLY A 164 9.57 4.69 -21.65
CA GLY A 164 8.16 4.73 -22.05
C GLY A 164 7.22 3.89 -21.19
N GLN A 165 7.72 3.08 -20.25
CA GLN A 165 6.93 2.27 -19.32
C GLN A 165 7.15 2.72 -17.88
N VAL A 166 6.17 2.51 -17.02
CA VAL A 166 6.33 2.74 -15.58
C VAL A 166 7.03 1.54 -14.97
N GLN A 167 8.04 1.82 -14.16
CA GLN A 167 8.71 0.86 -13.29
C GLN A 167 8.38 1.18 -11.84
N MET A 168 8.23 0.15 -11.04
CA MET A 168 8.08 0.22 -9.60
C MET A 168 9.33 -0.37 -8.94
N ASP A 169 10.01 0.43 -8.11
CA ASP A 169 11.11 -0.02 -7.27
C ASP A 169 10.64 -0.01 -5.80
N ILE A 170 10.86 -1.11 -5.09
CA ILE A 170 10.35 -1.35 -3.74
C ILE A 170 11.51 -1.55 -2.79
N TYR A 171 11.49 -0.81 -1.67
CA TYR A 171 12.53 -0.85 -0.62
C TYR A 171 11.89 -1.09 0.74
N CYS A 172 12.43 -2.01 1.53
CA CYS A 172 12.03 -2.22 2.91
C CYS A 172 13.09 -3.02 3.68
N GLY A 173 13.47 -2.57 4.88
CA GLY A 173 14.34 -3.33 5.77
C GLY A 173 15.71 -3.69 5.20
N GLY A 174 16.26 -2.90 4.30
CA GLY A 174 17.53 -3.16 3.60
C GLY A 174 17.39 -4.02 2.34
N HIS A 175 16.19 -4.46 1.99
CA HIS A 175 15.89 -5.21 0.78
C HIS A 175 15.38 -4.29 -0.33
N HIS A 176 15.67 -4.65 -1.59
CA HIS A 176 15.22 -3.92 -2.78
C HIS A 176 14.92 -4.88 -3.92
N PHE A 177 13.86 -4.61 -4.66
CA PHE A 177 13.59 -5.25 -5.94
C PHE A 177 12.75 -4.34 -6.84
N GLY A 178 12.87 -4.53 -8.15
CA GLY A 178 12.11 -3.82 -9.16
C GLY A 178 11.04 -4.69 -9.79
N TYR A 179 9.95 -4.05 -10.20
CA TYR A 179 8.85 -4.64 -10.95
C TYR A 179 8.45 -3.72 -12.10
N GLN A 180 8.26 -4.28 -13.28
CA GLN A 180 7.81 -3.54 -14.45
C GLN A 180 6.71 -4.31 -15.17
N ASP A 181 5.60 -3.63 -15.44
CA ASP A 181 4.45 -4.19 -16.14
C ASP A 181 3.63 -3.06 -16.79
N GLU A 182 2.92 -3.39 -17.88
CA GLU A 182 2.07 -2.44 -18.61
C GLU A 182 0.89 -1.91 -17.77
N SER A 183 0.48 -2.65 -16.75
CA SER A 183 -0.60 -2.27 -15.84
C SER A 183 -0.21 -1.24 -14.80
N LEU A 184 1.09 -0.93 -14.63
CA LEU A 184 1.54 0.11 -13.71
C LEU A 184 1.09 1.49 -14.21
N PRO A 185 0.33 2.25 -13.38
CA PRO A 185 -0.30 3.49 -13.84
C PRO A 185 0.67 4.68 -13.87
N GLU A 186 0.50 5.56 -14.85
CA GLU A 186 1.15 6.88 -14.89
C GLU A 186 0.49 7.88 -13.93
N SER A 187 -0.82 7.74 -13.66
CA SER A 187 -1.60 8.58 -12.74
C SER A 187 -2.44 7.70 -11.84
N PHE A 188 -2.40 7.92 -10.52
CA PHE A 188 -2.95 6.99 -9.56
C PHE A 188 -3.37 7.64 -8.25
N TYR A 189 -4.33 7.01 -7.57
CA TYR A 189 -4.55 7.17 -6.15
C TYR A 189 -3.57 6.30 -5.38
N ALA A 190 -3.06 6.82 -4.27
CA ALA A 190 -2.20 6.06 -3.35
C ALA A 190 -2.81 6.06 -1.96
N GLY A 191 -2.61 4.96 -1.23
CA GLY A 191 -3.14 4.82 0.12
C GLY A 191 -2.64 3.58 0.82
N ILE A 192 -3.36 3.21 1.86
CA ILE A 192 -3.03 2.10 2.74
C ILE A 192 -4.21 1.15 2.88
N THR A 193 -3.88 -0.11 3.07
CA THR A 193 -4.86 -1.17 3.35
C THR A 193 -4.31 -2.07 4.44
N ALA A 194 -5.17 -2.50 5.32
CA ALA A 194 -4.94 -3.56 6.27
C ALA A 194 -5.86 -4.73 5.94
N CYS A 195 -5.30 -5.89 5.70
CA CYS A 195 -6.04 -7.13 5.58
C CYS A 195 -5.28 -8.21 6.33
N GLU A 196 -6.02 -9.21 6.83
CA GLU A 196 -5.44 -10.34 7.54
C GLU A 196 -4.61 -9.92 8.76
N GLY A 197 -5.15 -10.15 9.96
CA GLY A 197 -4.51 -9.83 11.23
C GLY A 197 -4.54 -8.34 11.60
N ARG A 198 -3.74 -7.99 12.60
CA ARG A 198 -3.64 -6.63 13.13
C ARG A 198 -2.47 -5.89 12.50
N ASN A 199 -2.79 -4.78 11.85
CA ASN A 199 -1.83 -3.97 11.10
C ASN A 199 -1.90 -2.52 11.57
N ARG A 200 -0.75 -1.87 11.75
CA ARG A 200 -0.61 -0.48 12.19
C ARG A 200 0.08 0.36 11.15
N PHE A 201 -0.39 1.59 11.00
CA PHE A 201 0.23 2.62 10.15
C PHE A 201 0.52 3.85 10.99
N TYR A 202 1.75 4.33 10.94
CA TYR A 202 2.24 5.46 11.74
C TYR A 202 2.29 6.75 10.94
N ASP A 203 2.58 6.65 9.65
CA ASP A 203 2.60 7.78 8.72
C ASP A 203 2.26 7.36 7.30
N PHE A 204 2.09 8.34 6.43
CA PHE A 204 2.03 8.15 4.99
C PHE A 204 2.64 9.36 4.29
N ARG A 205 3.52 9.12 3.30
CA ARG A 205 4.27 10.19 2.63
C ARG A 205 4.25 9.97 1.13
N VAL A 206 4.12 11.07 0.39
CA VAL A 206 4.31 11.09 -1.07
C VAL A 206 5.23 12.24 -1.44
N ARG A 207 6.28 11.94 -2.20
CA ARG A 207 7.15 12.91 -2.84
C ARG A 207 7.00 12.80 -4.35
N THR A 208 6.99 13.91 -5.05
CA THR A 208 6.85 13.99 -6.51
C THR A 208 8.02 14.75 -7.13
N GLY A 209 8.14 14.76 -8.46
CA GLY A 209 9.20 15.49 -9.15
C GLY A 209 10.60 14.96 -8.84
N LEU A 210 10.72 13.65 -8.61
CA LEU A 210 12.04 13.01 -8.44
C LEU A 210 12.93 13.28 -9.66
N PRO A 211 14.24 13.47 -9.47
CA PRO A 211 15.15 13.53 -10.60
C PRO A 211 15.11 12.22 -11.37
N ALA A 212 15.29 12.28 -12.68
CA ALA A 212 15.51 11.06 -13.46
C ALA A 212 16.76 10.34 -12.89
N LEU A 213 16.64 9.06 -12.59
CA LEU A 213 17.82 8.25 -12.26
C LEU A 213 18.71 8.22 -13.50
N ASP A 214 19.98 8.52 -13.31
CA ASP A 214 20.95 8.57 -14.39
C ASP A 214 21.09 7.12 -14.98
N PRO A 215 20.80 6.89 -16.27
CA PRO A 215 20.88 5.56 -16.85
C PRO A 215 22.31 5.00 -16.89
N ALA A 216 23.32 5.81 -16.51
CA ALA A 216 24.72 5.41 -16.48
C ALA A 216 25.15 4.68 -15.20
N ALA A 217 24.30 4.62 -14.15
CA ALA A 217 24.68 3.99 -12.89
C ALA A 217 24.53 2.44 -12.88
N ASP A 218 23.84 1.85 -13.88
CA ASP A 218 23.58 0.42 -13.94
C ASP A 218 24.59 -0.37 -14.82
N GLY A 219 25.74 0.21 -15.14
CA GLY A 219 26.67 -0.29 -16.16
C GLY A 219 28.04 -0.75 -15.67
N GLU A 220 28.28 -0.94 -14.38
CA GLU A 220 29.54 -1.54 -13.91
C GLU A 220 29.26 -2.50 -12.75
N HIS A 221 28.96 -3.78 -13.09
CA HIS A 221 29.37 -4.94 -12.29
C HIS A 221 29.30 -6.21 -13.14
#